data_4ffc6c38a6ffe152588c0f0f8820c03f
#
_entry.id   4ffc6c38a6ffe152588c0f0f8820c03f
#
_cell.length_a   1.000
_cell.length_b   1.000
_cell.length_c   1.000
_cell.angle_alpha   90.00
_cell.angle_beta   90.00
_cell.angle_gamma   90.00
#
_symmetry.space_group_name_H-M   'P 1'
#
loop_
_entity.id
_entity.type
_entity.pdbx_description
1 polymer ?
#
loop_
_entity_poly.entity_id
_entity_poly.type
_entity_poly.pdbx_seq_one_letter_code
_entity_poly.pdbx_strand_id
1 'polypeptide(L)'
;NNLISSQYQRDSLYIIGFSAYARELKADQLPYVRWAESVLGTNMHHALMIAQNLLAKHTQGTRQIIMISDGEPTAHLEKGRSYFAYPPSPITIRETLKEVKRCTQKNITINTFMLDRNYYLKEFVNQVARINKGRVFYTTPDKLGEYILVDYVQQKKKKLAGIG
;
A
#
# COMPACT_ATOMS: atom_id res chain seq x y z
N ASN A 1 12.26 -3.91 8.26
CA ASN A 1 12.49 -5.35 8.30
C ASN A 1 13.13 -5.79 9.64
N ASN A 2 14.18 -5.12 10.11
CA ASN A 2 14.87 -5.49 11.36
C ASN A 2 13.94 -5.55 12.59
N LEU A 3 12.98 -4.63 12.73
CA LEU A 3 12.04 -4.65 13.86
C LEU A 3 11.16 -5.91 13.85
N ILE A 4 10.63 -6.28 12.68
CA ILE A 4 9.77 -7.46 12.55
C ILE A 4 10.57 -8.73 12.81
N SER A 5 11.76 -8.84 12.23
CA SER A 5 12.62 -10.02 12.42
C SER A 5 13.12 -10.20 13.84
N SER A 6 13.34 -9.10 14.58
CA SER A 6 13.91 -9.15 15.93
C SER A 6 12.88 -9.15 17.05
N GLN A 7 11.83 -8.35 16.94
CA GLN A 7 10.85 -8.16 18.02
C GLN A 7 9.48 -8.77 17.75
N TYR A 8 9.11 -8.97 16.45
CA TYR A 8 7.80 -9.49 16.05
C TYR A 8 7.94 -10.70 15.11
N GLN A 9 8.69 -11.70 15.50
CA GLN A 9 9.01 -12.89 14.71
C GLN A 9 7.79 -13.70 14.22
N ARG A 10 6.62 -13.51 14.85
CA ARG A 10 5.37 -14.16 14.44
C ARG A 10 4.63 -13.38 13.34
N ASP A 11 5.08 -12.19 12.97
CA ASP A 11 4.45 -11.37 11.95
C ASP A 11 5.10 -11.65 10.59
N SER A 12 4.27 -11.76 9.57
CA SER A 12 4.73 -11.89 8.18
C SER A 12 4.75 -10.53 7.51
N LEU A 13 5.86 -10.20 6.85
CA LEU A 13 6.03 -8.99 6.07
C LEU A 13 6.20 -9.33 4.60
N TYR A 14 5.38 -8.72 3.76
CA TYR A 14 5.50 -8.75 2.31
C TYR A 14 5.79 -7.35 1.80
N ILE A 15 6.67 -7.23 0.83
CA ILE A 15 7.03 -5.97 0.19
C ILE A 15 6.61 -6.04 -1.26
N ILE A 16 5.83 -5.07 -1.70
CA ILE A 16 5.32 -4.98 -3.07
C ILE A 16 5.80 -3.66 -3.66
N GLY A 17 6.60 -3.74 -4.69
CA GLY A 17 6.95 -2.60 -5.51
C GLY A 17 6.02 -2.51 -6.71
N PHE A 18 5.69 -1.28 -7.13
CA PHE A 18 4.82 -1.07 -8.28
C PHE A 18 5.23 0.14 -9.13
N SER A 19 5.04 -0.01 -10.41
CA SER A 19 5.12 1.03 -11.45
C SER A 19 3.99 0.78 -12.46
N ALA A 20 4.24 0.48 -13.73
CA ALA A 20 3.20 0.00 -14.65
C ALA A 20 2.59 -1.34 -14.21
N TYR A 21 3.41 -2.20 -13.60
CA TYR A 21 3.00 -3.45 -12.96
C TYR A 21 3.49 -3.48 -11.52
N ALA A 22 2.86 -4.32 -10.71
CA ALA A 22 3.30 -4.59 -9.36
C ALA A 22 3.95 -5.97 -9.26
N ARG A 23 4.88 -6.13 -8.34
CA ARG A 23 5.53 -7.41 -8.02
C ARG A 23 5.93 -7.48 -6.56
N GLU A 24 5.95 -8.68 -6.01
CA GLU A 24 6.54 -8.93 -4.70
C GLU A 24 8.06 -8.79 -4.79
N LEU A 25 8.66 -8.15 -3.80
CA LEU A 25 10.10 -7.92 -3.65
C LEU A 25 10.59 -8.63 -2.41
N LYS A 26 11.73 -9.30 -2.51
CA LYS A 26 12.41 -9.83 -1.33
C LYS A 26 13.19 -8.71 -0.63
N ALA A 27 13.26 -8.77 0.70
CA ALA A 27 13.91 -7.73 1.50
C ALA A 27 15.39 -7.55 1.17
N ASP A 28 16.09 -8.63 0.84
CA ASP A 28 17.51 -8.65 0.43
C ASP A 28 17.72 -8.02 -0.96
N GLN A 29 16.69 -7.97 -1.79
CA GLN A 29 16.75 -7.38 -3.13
C GLN A 29 16.50 -5.87 -3.13
N LEU A 30 15.94 -5.31 -2.07
CA LEU A 30 15.55 -3.88 -2.03
C LEU A 30 16.67 -2.91 -2.41
N PRO A 31 17.93 -3.06 -1.94
CA PRO A 31 19.01 -2.15 -2.32
C PRO A 31 19.38 -2.19 -3.80
N TYR A 32 18.98 -3.25 -4.50
CA TYR A 32 19.33 -3.50 -5.91
C TYR A 32 18.15 -3.34 -6.86
N VAL A 33 16.97 -2.98 -6.34
CA VAL A 33 15.79 -2.77 -7.20
C VAL A 33 16.03 -1.59 -8.12
N ARG A 34 16.03 -1.88 -9.41
CA ARG A 34 16.03 -0.86 -10.47
C ARG A 34 14.74 -0.95 -11.25
N TRP A 35 14.12 0.18 -11.47
CA TRP A 35 12.97 0.30 -12.36
C TRP A 35 13.47 0.85 -13.69
N ALA A 36 13.03 0.25 -14.79
CA ALA A 36 13.36 0.79 -16.10
C ALA A 36 12.67 2.16 -16.27
N GLU A 37 13.43 3.19 -16.64
CA GLU A 37 12.90 4.56 -16.82
C GLU A 37 11.77 4.62 -17.86
N SER A 38 11.72 3.66 -18.79
CA SER A 38 10.67 3.53 -19.80
C SER A 38 9.36 2.95 -19.29
N VAL A 39 9.31 2.45 -18.03
CA VAL A 39 8.12 1.81 -17.46
C VAL A 39 7.37 2.81 -16.60
N LEU A 40 6.47 3.55 -17.25
CA LEU A 40 5.67 4.59 -16.60
C LEU A 40 4.43 4.02 -15.92
N GLY A 41 4.09 4.57 -14.77
CA GLY A 41 2.81 4.35 -14.11
C GLY A 41 2.89 4.11 -12.62
N THR A 42 1.79 4.44 -11.94
CA THR A 42 1.54 4.19 -10.53
C THR A 42 0.37 3.21 -10.44
N ASN A 43 0.65 1.92 -10.58
CA ASN A 43 -0.37 0.88 -10.65
C ASN A 43 -0.72 0.33 -9.25
N MET A 44 -1.38 1.17 -8.44
CA MET A 44 -1.89 0.78 -7.13
C MET A 44 -2.96 -0.32 -7.22
N HIS A 45 -3.73 -0.37 -8.31
CA HIS A 45 -4.71 -1.41 -8.58
C HIS A 45 -4.06 -2.80 -8.52
N HIS A 46 -3.00 -3.01 -9.30
CA HIS A 46 -2.29 -4.29 -9.33
C HIS A 46 -1.59 -4.60 -8.00
N ALA A 47 -1.00 -3.58 -7.35
CA ALA A 47 -0.37 -3.75 -6.04
C ALA A 47 -1.37 -4.24 -4.98
N LEU A 48 -2.57 -3.66 -4.94
CA LEU A 48 -3.64 -4.09 -4.02
C LEU A 48 -4.14 -5.52 -4.33
N MET A 49 -4.21 -5.92 -5.60
CA MET A 49 -4.56 -7.29 -5.97
C MET A 49 -3.53 -8.30 -5.44
N ILE A 50 -2.22 -8.02 -5.62
CA ILE A 50 -1.14 -8.89 -5.10
C ILE A 50 -1.19 -8.92 -3.57
N ALA A 51 -1.32 -7.77 -2.91
CA ALA A 51 -1.40 -7.68 -1.45
C ALA A 51 -2.55 -8.52 -0.88
N GLN A 52 -3.73 -8.47 -1.49
CA GLN A 52 -4.87 -9.28 -1.08
C GLN A 52 -4.58 -10.78 -1.17
N ASN A 53 -3.93 -11.21 -2.25
CA ASN A 53 -3.60 -12.62 -2.46
C ASN A 53 -2.56 -13.12 -1.45
N LEU A 54 -1.56 -12.29 -1.11
CA LEU A 54 -0.56 -12.63 -0.11
C LEU A 54 -1.17 -12.69 1.29
N LEU A 55 -1.99 -11.71 1.66
CA LEU A 55 -2.64 -11.64 2.96
C LEU A 55 -3.73 -12.71 3.14
N ALA A 56 -4.32 -13.22 2.06
CA ALA A 56 -5.29 -14.31 2.12
C ALA A 56 -4.69 -15.63 2.62
N LYS A 57 -3.37 -15.79 2.55
CA LYS A 57 -2.65 -16.96 3.11
C LYS A 57 -2.69 -17.01 4.64
N HIS A 58 -3.01 -15.89 5.29
CA HIS A 58 -3.08 -15.76 6.73
C HIS A 58 -4.52 -15.63 7.20
N THR A 59 -5.05 -16.70 7.80
CA THR A 59 -6.43 -16.73 8.28
C THR A 59 -6.61 -16.11 9.66
N GLN A 60 -5.52 -15.97 10.42
CA GLN A 60 -5.52 -15.40 11.77
C GLN A 60 -4.66 -14.13 11.82
N GLY A 61 -4.94 -13.28 12.81
CA GLY A 61 -4.20 -12.06 13.04
C GLY A 61 -4.77 -10.84 12.31
N THR A 62 -4.08 -9.72 12.47
CA THR A 62 -4.44 -8.45 11.80
C THR A 62 -3.79 -8.39 10.43
N ARG A 63 -4.59 -8.11 9.41
CA ARG A 63 -4.12 -7.91 8.06
C ARG A 63 -4.09 -6.42 7.75
N GLN A 64 -2.93 -5.92 7.39
CA GLN A 64 -2.70 -4.50 7.16
C GLN A 64 -1.86 -4.30 5.91
N ILE A 65 -2.21 -3.29 5.14
CA ILE A 65 -1.40 -2.74 4.04
C ILE A 65 -0.89 -1.38 4.47
N ILE A 66 0.40 -1.15 4.32
CA ILE A 66 1.02 0.16 4.41
C ILE A 66 1.31 0.59 2.96
N MET A 67 0.56 1.56 2.48
CA MET A 67 0.70 2.10 1.13
C MET A 67 1.53 3.38 1.19
N ILE A 68 2.60 3.43 0.41
CA ILE A 68 3.50 4.59 0.33
C ILE A 68 3.50 5.07 -1.10
N SER A 69 3.19 6.34 -1.33
CA SER A 69 3.18 6.92 -2.67
C SER A 69 3.46 8.41 -2.66
N ASP A 70 4.08 8.88 -3.73
CA ASP A 70 4.31 10.29 -4.06
C ASP A 70 3.36 10.80 -5.16
N GLY A 71 2.54 9.90 -5.75
CA GLY A 71 1.62 10.23 -6.82
C GLY A 71 0.29 9.46 -6.75
N GLU A 72 -0.68 9.97 -7.48
CA GLU A 72 -1.97 9.37 -7.71
C GLU A 72 -1.88 8.13 -8.62
N PRO A 73 -2.88 7.22 -8.60
CA PRO A 73 -2.86 6.05 -9.48
C PRO A 73 -3.06 6.46 -10.95
N THR A 74 -2.03 6.26 -11.76
CA THR A 74 -2.03 6.56 -13.19
C THR A 74 -2.15 5.31 -14.06
N ALA A 75 -2.11 4.11 -13.47
CA ALA A 75 -2.23 2.86 -14.19
C ALA A 75 -3.13 1.85 -13.48
N HIS A 76 -3.75 0.96 -14.26
CA HIS A 76 -4.51 -0.19 -13.78
C HIS A 76 -4.34 -1.37 -14.74
N LEU A 77 -4.73 -2.57 -14.31
CA LEU A 77 -4.77 -3.73 -15.20
C LEU A 77 -6.12 -3.80 -15.93
N GLU A 78 -6.06 -3.96 -17.23
CA GLU A 78 -7.18 -4.31 -18.07
C GLU A 78 -6.83 -5.60 -18.85
N LYS A 79 -7.58 -6.68 -18.57
CA LYS A 79 -7.32 -8.03 -19.13
C LYS A 79 -5.85 -8.49 -18.98
N GLY A 80 -5.24 -8.20 -17.82
CA GLY A 80 -3.86 -8.56 -17.52
C GLY A 80 -2.78 -7.64 -18.11
N ARG A 81 -3.15 -6.62 -18.86
CA ARG A 81 -2.24 -5.61 -19.41
C ARG A 81 -2.35 -4.31 -18.63
N SER A 82 -1.22 -3.65 -18.42
CA SER A 82 -1.22 -2.33 -17.80
C SER A 82 -1.72 -1.29 -18.80
N TYR A 83 -2.75 -0.57 -18.37
CA TYR A 83 -3.24 0.63 -19.05
C TYR A 83 -2.72 1.85 -18.26
N PHE A 84 -2.07 2.77 -18.95
CA PHE A 84 -1.51 4.01 -18.38
C PHE A 84 -2.18 5.23 -19.00
N ALA A 85 -2.52 6.21 -18.16
CA ALA A 85 -2.99 7.53 -18.60
C ALA A 85 -2.53 8.61 -17.62
N TYR A 86 -2.06 9.72 -18.18
CA TYR A 86 -1.76 10.93 -17.42
C TYR A 86 -2.36 12.15 -18.12
N PRO A 87 -3.17 12.96 -17.43
CA PRO A 87 -3.67 12.79 -16.06
C PRO A 87 -4.41 11.46 -15.84
N PRO A 88 -4.58 11.03 -14.56
CA PRO A 88 -5.24 9.77 -14.25
C PRO A 88 -6.63 9.67 -14.86
N SER A 89 -6.92 8.56 -15.52
CA SER A 89 -8.24 8.34 -16.07
C SER A 89 -9.27 8.04 -14.97
N PRO A 90 -10.54 8.46 -15.12
CA PRO A 90 -11.59 8.08 -14.18
C PRO A 90 -11.75 6.57 -14.01
N ILE A 91 -11.43 5.80 -15.06
CA ILE A 91 -11.45 4.33 -15.03
C ILE A 91 -10.37 3.82 -14.07
N THR A 92 -9.14 4.33 -14.18
CA THR A 92 -8.04 3.94 -13.28
C THR A 92 -8.37 4.18 -11.82
N ILE A 93 -8.91 5.36 -11.50
CA ILE A 93 -9.35 5.70 -10.14
C ILE A 93 -10.42 4.73 -9.67
N ARG A 94 -11.45 4.49 -10.49
CA ARG A 94 -12.56 3.59 -10.16
C ARG A 94 -12.08 2.16 -9.92
N GLU A 95 -11.25 1.60 -10.80
CA GLU A 95 -10.76 0.22 -10.67
C GLU A 95 -9.86 0.09 -9.42
N THR A 96 -9.03 1.08 -9.12
CA THR A 96 -8.23 1.09 -7.90
C THR A 96 -9.10 1.13 -6.65
N LEU A 97 -10.13 1.98 -6.61
CA LEU A 97 -11.05 2.07 -5.48
C LEU A 97 -11.93 0.81 -5.31
N LYS A 98 -12.20 0.06 -6.38
CA LYS A 98 -12.82 -1.27 -6.26
C LYS A 98 -11.94 -2.24 -5.47
N GLU A 99 -10.62 -2.23 -5.70
CA GLU A 99 -9.70 -3.06 -4.93
C GLU A 99 -9.60 -2.61 -3.47
N VAL A 100 -9.64 -1.31 -3.20
CA VAL A 100 -9.76 -0.78 -1.83
C VAL A 100 -11.01 -1.33 -1.13
N LYS A 101 -12.16 -1.32 -1.82
CA LYS A 101 -13.41 -1.88 -1.29
C LYS A 101 -13.29 -3.38 -1.02
N ARG A 102 -12.65 -4.15 -1.91
CA ARG A 102 -12.39 -5.58 -1.72
C ARG A 102 -11.49 -5.84 -0.50
N CYS A 103 -10.44 -5.03 -0.31
CA CYS A 103 -9.61 -5.06 0.89
C CYS A 103 -10.46 -4.86 2.16
N THR A 104 -11.34 -3.87 2.15
CA THR A 104 -12.23 -3.56 3.28
C THR A 104 -13.17 -4.73 3.58
N GLN A 105 -13.78 -5.33 2.57
CA GLN A 105 -14.65 -6.50 2.71
C GLN A 105 -13.92 -7.73 3.30
N LYS A 106 -12.61 -7.81 3.08
CA LYS A 106 -11.74 -8.86 3.63
C LYS A 106 -11.12 -8.49 4.99
N ASN A 107 -11.58 -7.43 5.64
CA ASN A 107 -11.01 -6.90 6.88
C ASN A 107 -9.50 -6.62 6.79
N ILE A 108 -9.06 -6.04 5.67
CA ILE A 108 -7.70 -5.57 5.46
C ILE A 108 -7.69 -4.06 5.64
N THR A 109 -6.96 -3.57 6.62
CA THR A 109 -6.78 -2.13 6.85
C THR A 109 -5.70 -1.57 5.93
N ILE A 110 -5.94 -0.42 5.30
CA ILE A 110 -4.98 0.29 4.44
C ILE A 110 -4.60 1.59 5.10
N ASN A 111 -3.36 1.70 5.59
CA ASN A 111 -2.78 2.95 6.06
C ASN A 111 -1.92 3.54 4.95
N THR A 112 -2.14 4.81 4.63
CA THR A 112 -1.50 5.47 3.51
C THR A 112 -0.54 6.55 3.97
N PHE A 113 0.69 6.48 3.49
CA PHE A 113 1.73 7.48 3.67
C PHE A 113 1.97 8.22 2.36
N MET A 114 1.64 9.51 2.35
CA MET A 114 1.84 10.37 1.19
C MET A 114 3.16 11.12 1.31
N LEU A 115 4.00 11.00 0.29
CA LEU A 115 5.30 11.67 0.19
C LEU A 115 5.20 13.00 -0.58
N ASP A 116 4.07 13.27 -1.21
CA ASP A 116 3.76 14.53 -1.88
C ASP A 116 2.40 15.06 -1.44
N ARG A 117 2.18 16.36 -1.62
CA ARG A 117 0.94 17.07 -1.26
C ARG A 117 0.16 17.54 -2.47
N ASN A 118 0.36 16.92 -3.62
CA ASN A 118 -0.43 17.30 -4.79
C ASN A 118 -1.94 17.04 -4.56
N TYR A 119 -2.75 17.85 -5.20
CA TYR A 119 -4.20 17.84 -5.02
C TYR A 119 -4.83 16.49 -5.39
N TYR A 120 -4.43 15.91 -6.50
CA TYR A 120 -5.02 14.67 -7.02
C TYR A 120 -4.72 13.47 -6.11
N LEU A 121 -3.48 13.35 -5.62
CA LEU A 121 -3.11 12.32 -4.66
C LEU A 121 -3.92 12.47 -3.37
N LYS A 122 -4.03 13.70 -2.84
CA LYS A 122 -4.81 13.99 -1.63
C LYS A 122 -6.27 13.58 -1.80
N GLU A 123 -6.90 13.96 -2.91
CA GLU A 123 -8.29 13.61 -3.18
C GLU A 123 -8.49 12.11 -3.30
N PHE A 124 -7.61 11.40 -4.01
CA PHE A 124 -7.64 9.95 -4.10
C PHE A 124 -7.48 9.28 -2.74
N VAL A 125 -6.50 9.68 -1.94
CA VAL A 125 -6.24 9.10 -0.62
C VAL A 125 -7.38 9.37 0.35
N ASN A 126 -8.04 10.51 0.28
CA ASN A 126 -9.25 10.79 1.04
C ASN A 126 -10.38 9.81 0.70
N GLN A 127 -10.54 9.45 -0.59
CA GLN A 127 -11.52 8.44 -1.00
C GLN A 127 -11.16 7.05 -0.45
N VAL A 128 -9.87 6.67 -0.49
CA VAL A 128 -9.40 5.42 0.12
C VAL A 128 -9.74 5.39 1.61
N ALA A 129 -9.46 6.46 2.35
CA ALA A 129 -9.74 6.54 3.79
C ALA A 129 -11.25 6.48 4.09
N ARG A 130 -12.10 7.10 3.27
CA ARG A 130 -13.56 7.02 3.42
C ARG A 130 -14.10 5.60 3.26
N ILE A 131 -13.54 4.82 2.32
CA ILE A 131 -13.96 3.43 2.06
C ILE A 131 -13.40 2.47 3.11
N ASN A 132 -12.11 2.57 3.40
CA ASN A 132 -11.39 1.57 4.20
C ASN A 132 -11.30 1.90 5.68
N LYS A 133 -11.46 3.18 6.07
CA LYS A 133 -11.29 3.69 7.45
C LYS A 133 -9.87 3.56 7.98
N GLY A 134 -8.89 3.29 7.14
CA GLY A 134 -7.47 3.35 7.47
C GLY A 134 -6.98 4.78 7.65
N ARG A 135 -5.78 4.91 8.18
CA ARG A 135 -5.18 6.20 8.50
C ARG A 135 -4.41 6.77 7.32
N VAL A 136 -4.33 8.09 7.29
CA VAL A 136 -3.58 8.85 6.29
C VAL A 136 -2.52 9.69 6.99
N PHE A 137 -1.30 9.61 6.49
CA PHE A 137 -0.15 10.34 6.99
C PHE A 137 0.52 11.11 5.86
N TYR A 138 0.96 12.32 6.19
CA TYR A 138 1.81 13.14 5.34
C TYR A 138 3.22 13.11 5.91
N THR A 139 4.18 12.70 5.12
CA THR A 139 5.57 12.60 5.57
C THR A 139 6.54 12.90 4.42
N THR A 140 7.81 12.98 4.76
CA THR A 140 8.90 13.10 3.80
C THR A 140 9.71 11.81 3.78
N PRO A 141 10.44 11.50 2.70
CA PRO A 141 11.19 10.25 2.60
C PRO A 141 12.17 10.00 3.75
N ASP A 142 12.79 11.06 4.28
CA ASP A 142 13.73 11.00 5.40
C ASP A 142 13.06 10.61 6.74
N LYS A 143 11.78 10.99 6.94
CA LYS A 143 11.01 10.70 8.14
C LYS A 143 10.11 9.47 8.04
N LEU A 144 9.93 8.95 6.84
CA LEU A 144 8.99 7.86 6.55
C LEU A 144 9.21 6.63 7.45
N GLY A 145 10.47 6.22 7.62
CA GLY A 145 10.81 5.04 8.43
C GLY A 145 10.39 5.18 9.89
N GLU A 146 10.60 6.36 10.48
CA GLU A 146 10.20 6.67 11.84
C GLU A 146 8.67 6.60 12.01
N TYR A 147 7.92 7.23 11.11
CA TYR A 147 6.46 7.23 11.15
C TYR A 147 5.86 5.83 10.99
N ILE A 148 6.39 5.02 10.07
CA ILE A 148 5.94 3.63 9.89
C ILE A 148 6.18 2.81 11.15
N LEU A 149 7.34 2.93 11.78
CA LEU A 149 7.66 2.22 13.01
C LEU A 149 6.73 2.62 14.16
N VAL A 150 6.50 3.91 14.35
CA VAL A 150 5.59 4.43 15.39
C VAL A 150 4.18 3.91 15.17
N ASP A 151 3.68 3.98 13.95
CA ASP A 151 2.36 3.49 13.57
C ASP A 151 2.20 2.00 13.85
N TYR A 152 3.15 1.19 13.40
CA TYR A 152 3.14 -0.25 13.59
C TYR A 152 3.17 -0.65 15.07
N VAL A 153 4.06 -0.04 15.87
CA VAL A 153 4.17 -0.32 17.31
C VAL A 153 2.92 0.11 18.08
N GLN A 154 2.34 1.27 17.75
CA GLN A 154 1.11 1.74 18.39
C GLN A 154 -0.08 0.80 18.12
N GLN A 155 -0.23 0.31 16.89
CA GLN A 155 -1.27 -0.67 16.53
C GLN A 155 -1.13 -1.96 17.34
N LYS A 156 0.09 -2.47 17.47
CA LYS A 156 0.36 -3.67 18.27
C LYS A 156 0.01 -3.48 19.74
N LYS A 157 0.40 -2.34 20.34
CA LYS A 157 0.10 -2.03 21.74
C LYS A 157 -1.41 -1.94 22.01
N LYS A 158 -2.17 -1.26 21.13
CA LYS A 158 -3.64 -1.16 21.25
C LYS A 158 -4.30 -2.55 21.24
N LYS A 159 -3.86 -3.43 20.36
CA LYS A 159 -4.40 -4.78 20.24
C LYS A 159 -4.08 -5.65 21.47
N LEU A 160 -2.85 -5.56 22.00
CA LEU A 160 -2.45 -6.29 23.21
C LEU A 160 -3.21 -5.79 24.46
N ALA A 161 -3.61 -4.51 24.49
CA ALA A 161 -4.42 -3.92 25.57
C ALA A 161 -5.93 -4.20 25.43
N GLY A 162 -6.37 -4.93 24.41
CA GLY A 162 -7.80 -5.24 24.19
C GLY A 162 -8.66 -4.03 23.78
N ILE A 163 -8.03 -2.93 23.39
CA ILE A 163 -8.70 -1.71 22.94
C ILE A 163 -8.72 -1.74 21.40
N GLY A 164 -9.75 -2.31 20.83
CA GLY A 164 -9.97 -2.41 19.39
C GLY A 164 -11.42 -2.25 19.06
#